data_d0cec8cd3c33954c9fb7fbdff6b57167
#
_entry.id   d0cec8cd3c33954c9fb7fbdff6b57167
#
_cell.length_a   1.000
_cell.length_b   1.000
_cell.length_c   1.000
_cell.angle_alpha   90.00
_cell.angle_beta   90.00
_cell.angle_gamma   90.00
#
_symmetry.space_group_name_H-M   'P 1'
#
loop_
_entity.id
_entity.type
_entity.pdbx_description
1 polymer ?
#
loop_
_entity_poly.entity_id
_entity_poly.type
_entity_poly.pdbx_seq_one_letter_code
_entity_poly.pdbx_strand_id
1 'polypeptide(L)'
;MLSFQRAPLGSVVLSFSDEEEDNRRLCSEQENWTRQLTQSKNRLHSLFTQAGLTHITKKHLRTKANRETSVALLPSRYQKEAERILKVLDLVEQNLKLIEEEIKEALKKNQAYTQTIMSMPGIGMITSLAIMSYMGDCKRFSSAKQAAYYVGLVPRVDISGDSAYYGRIVNRGCHSIRRVIVQAAWSLVRCQHGGKIKEFYQRLYPKKGAKKSIIAVSRKMIEVLYSMIRTGTLFDSMPEEVLNRKLAQYGLM
;
A
#
# COMPACT_ATOMS: atom_id res chain seq x y z
N MET A 1 -4.34 47.77 -16.69
CA MET A 1 -5.43 46.89 -16.25
C MET A 1 -5.42 45.63 -17.09
N LEU A 2 -4.75 44.58 -16.62
CA LEU A 2 -4.72 43.27 -17.27
C LEU A 2 -5.74 42.39 -16.58
N SER A 3 -6.85 42.11 -17.29
CA SER A 3 -7.92 41.23 -16.83
C SER A 3 -7.39 39.78 -16.82
N PHE A 4 -7.15 39.22 -15.64
CA PHE A 4 -6.98 37.78 -15.45
C PHE A 4 -8.32 37.09 -15.70
N GLN A 5 -8.53 36.60 -16.91
CA GLN A 5 -9.59 35.63 -17.17
C GLN A 5 -9.23 34.32 -16.42
N ARG A 6 -9.98 34.02 -15.37
CA ARG A 6 -9.98 32.70 -14.73
C ARG A 6 -10.55 31.72 -15.74
N ALA A 7 -9.69 30.84 -16.27
CA ALA A 7 -10.19 29.67 -17.00
C ALA A 7 -11.16 28.90 -16.11
N PRO A 8 -12.30 28.43 -16.63
CA PRO A 8 -13.24 27.63 -15.86
C PRO A 8 -12.52 26.34 -15.43
N LEU A 9 -12.47 26.10 -14.12
CA LEU A 9 -12.14 24.80 -13.55
C LEU A 9 -13.23 23.81 -13.94
N GLY A 10 -13.21 23.37 -15.19
CA GLY A 10 -13.94 22.19 -15.60
C GLY A 10 -13.36 21.03 -14.78
N SER A 11 -14.12 20.53 -13.83
CA SER A 11 -13.86 19.24 -13.22
C SER A 11 -13.88 18.23 -14.36
N VAL A 12 -12.71 17.84 -14.86
CA VAL A 12 -12.59 16.69 -15.73
C VAL A 12 -13.06 15.52 -14.87
N VAL A 13 -14.31 15.11 -15.08
CA VAL A 13 -14.83 13.86 -14.55
C VAL A 13 -14.01 12.78 -15.25
N LEU A 14 -13.02 12.26 -14.55
CA LEU A 14 -12.23 11.13 -15.03
C LEU A 14 -13.19 9.96 -15.11
N SER A 15 -13.67 9.62 -16.29
CA SER A 15 -14.38 8.37 -16.54
C SER A 15 -13.35 7.25 -16.39
N PHE A 16 -13.58 6.39 -15.43
CA PHE A 16 -12.82 5.15 -15.27
C PHE A 16 -13.51 4.06 -16.07
N SER A 17 -12.76 3.06 -16.54
CA SER A 17 -13.36 1.86 -17.09
C SER A 17 -14.05 1.07 -15.97
N ASP A 18 -15.06 0.27 -16.32
CA ASP A 18 -15.75 -0.59 -15.35
C ASP A 18 -14.75 -1.50 -14.60
N GLU A 19 -13.74 -2.02 -15.30
CA GLU A 19 -12.67 -2.82 -14.71
C GLU A 19 -11.84 -2.04 -13.67
N GLU A 20 -11.50 -0.79 -13.96
CA GLU A 20 -10.78 0.07 -13.00
C GLU A 20 -11.64 0.36 -11.77
N GLU A 21 -12.95 0.51 -11.95
CA GLU A 21 -13.88 0.75 -10.86
C GLU A 21 -14.07 -0.49 -9.99
N ASP A 22 -14.22 -1.67 -10.59
CA ASP A 22 -14.28 -2.95 -9.88
C ASP A 22 -13.00 -3.23 -9.10
N ASN A 23 -11.84 -3.01 -9.70
CA ASN A 23 -10.56 -3.15 -9.02
C ASN A 23 -10.40 -2.17 -7.82
N ARG A 24 -10.97 -0.96 -7.90
CA ARG A 24 -11.00 -0.01 -6.77
C ARG A 24 -11.91 -0.47 -5.64
N ARG A 25 -13.07 -1.04 -5.98
CA ARG A 25 -13.97 -1.66 -4.99
C ARG A 25 -13.26 -2.78 -4.28
N LEU A 26 -12.59 -3.66 -5.02
CA LEU A 26 -11.81 -4.77 -4.47
C LEU A 26 -10.67 -4.29 -3.55
N CYS A 27 -9.94 -3.24 -3.94
CA CYS A 27 -8.95 -2.59 -3.07
C CYS A 27 -9.56 -2.07 -1.77
N SER A 28 -10.72 -1.39 -1.86
CA SER A 28 -11.42 -0.82 -0.71
C SER A 28 -11.94 -1.92 0.22
N GLU A 29 -12.48 -2.99 -0.34
CA GLU A 29 -12.97 -4.14 0.40
C GLU A 29 -11.83 -4.84 1.15
N GLN A 30 -10.73 -5.13 0.48
CA GLN A 30 -9.52 -5.69 1.09
C GLN A 30 -9.01 -4.82 2.26
N GLU A 31 -9.03 -3.50 2.08
CA GLU A 31 -8.64 -2.57 3.15
C GLU A 31 -9.57 -2.64 4.35
N ASN A 32 -10.88 -2.71 4.12
CA ASN A 32 -11.89 -2.79 5.18
C ASN A 32 -11.76 -4.10 5.97
N TRP A 33 -11.63 -5.25 5.30
CA TRP A 33 -11.43 -6.53 5.97
C TRP A 33 -10.10 -6.60 6.73
N THR A 34 -9.02 -6.04 6.19
CA THR A 34 -7.72 -5.93 6.89
C THR A 34 -7.84 -5.07 8.15
N ARG A 35 -8.64 -4.00 8.11
CA ARG A 35 -8.92 -3.16 9.28
C ARG A 35 -9.68 -3.93 10.34
N GLN A 36 -10.72 -4.67 9.97
CA GLN A 36 -11.49 -5.52 10.87
C GLN A 36 -10.62 -6.62 11.50
N LEU A 37 -9.74 -7.25 10.72
CA LEU A 37 -8.77 -8.23 11.22
C LEU A 37 -7.90 -7.62 12.32
N THR A 38 -7.37 -6.42 12.07
CA THR A 38 -6.51 -5.72 13.02
C THR A 38 -7.27 -5.33 14.29
N GLN A 39 -8.49 -4.82 14.16
CA GLN A 39 -9.35 -4.46 15.29
C GLN A 39 -9.70 -5.68 16.14
N SER A 40 -10.10 -6.78 15.50
CA SER A 40 -10.45 -8.03 16.21
C SER A 40 -9.25 -8.63 16.94
N LYS A 41 -8.06 -8.63 16.31
CA LYS A 41 -6.81 -9.07 16.97
C LYS A 41 -6.43 -8.17 18.15
N ASN A 42 -6.60 -6.86 18.02
CA ASN A 42 -6.34 -5.94 19.14
C ASN A 42 -7.36 -6.13 20.28
N ARG A 43 -8.64 -6.37 19.95
CA ARG A 43 -9.67 -6.66 20.94
C ARG A 43 -9.36 -7.96 21.69
N LEU A 44 -8.99 -9.02 20.98
CA LEU A 44 -8.58 -10.27 21.61
C LEU A 44 -7.37 -10.07 22.54
N HIS A 45 -6.34 -9.36 22.06
CA HIS A 45 -5.17 -9.05 22.90
C HIS A 45 -5.53 -8.24 24.15
N SER A 46 -6.49 -7.33 24.05
CA SER A 46 -6.97 -6.55 25.21
C SER A 46 -7.56 -7.41 26.31
N LEU A 47 -8.23 -8.53 25.98
CA LEU A 47 -8.75 -9.46 27.00
C LEU A 47 -7.63 -10.09 27.83
N PHE A 48 -6.51 -10.45 27.21
CA PHE A 48 -5.34 -10.98 27.94
C PHE A 48 -4.75 -9.94 28.88
N THR A 49 -4.66 -8.68 28.44
CA THR A 49 -4.18 -7.59 29.30
C THR A 49 -5.11 -7.38 30.50
N GLN A 50 -6.45 -7.40 30.29
CA GLN A 50 -7.44 -7.26 31.35
C GLN A 50 -7.44 -8.45 32.32
N ALA A 51 -7.09 -9.64 31.82
CA ALA A 51 -6.95 -10.85 32.64
C ALA A 51 -5.61 -10.92 33.41
N GLY A 52 -4.72 -9.94 33.25
CA GLY A 52 -3.40 -9.94 33.88
C GLY A 52 -2.36 -10.82 33.15
N LEU A 53 -2.70 -11.41 31.99
CA LEU A 53 -1.82 -12.31 31.21
C LEU A 53 -0.95 -11.49 30.24
N THR A 54 -0.16 -10.57 30.78
CA THR A 54 0.65 -9.62 29.99
C THR A 54 1.78 -10.27 29.20
N HIS A 55 2.16 -11.50 29.51
CA HIS A 55 3.13 -12.29 28.76
C HIS A 55 2.59 -12.76 27.40
N ILE A 56 1.26 -12.81 27.22
CA ILE A 56 0.63 -13.12 25.93
C ILE A 56 0.67 -11.88 25.04
N THR A 57 1.62 -11.87 24.11
CA THR A 57 1.83 -10.77 23.17
C THR A 57 1.09 -11.02 21.83
N LYS A 58 1.03 -10.00 20.97
CA LYS A 58 0.45 -10.14 19.62
C LYS A 58 1.10 -11.25 18.78
N LYS A 59 2.34 -11.65 19.07
CA LYS A 59 3.01 -12.79 18.41
C LYS A 59 2.32 -14.12 18.69
N HIS A 60 1.87 -14.32 19.94
CA HIS A 60 1.12 -15.51 20.36
C HIS A 60 -0.28 -15.61 19.75
N LEU A 61 -0.79 -14.51 19.18
CA LEU A 61 -2.12 -14.45 18.53
C LEU A 61 -2.06 -14.44 17.01
N ARG A 62 -0.90 -14.77 16.43
CA ARG A 62 -0.66 -14.64 14.99
C ARG A 62 -1.41 -15.71 14.17
N THR A 63 -1.36 -16.96 14.58
CA THR A 63 -2.01 -18.08 13.90
C THR A 63 -3.29 -18.50 14.61
N LYS A 64 -4.20 -19.19 13.90
CA LYS A 64 -5.44 -19.72 14.48
C LYS A 64 -5.15 -20.66 15.65
N ALA A 65 -4.28 -21.65 15.45
CA ALA A 65 -3.90 -22.61 16.50
C ALA A 65 -3.34 -21.92 17.75
N ASN A 66 -2.46 -20.94 17.58
CA ASN A 66 -1.89 -20.20 18.72
C ASN A 66 -2.96 -19.37 19.44
N ARG A 67 -3.96 -18.82 18.73
CA ARG A 67 -5.08 -18.09 19.35
C ARG A 67 -5.93 -19.01 20.21
N GLU A 68 -6.30 -20.19 19.68
CA GLU A 68 -7.09 -21.20 20.39
C GLU A 68 -6.38 -21.67 21.66
N THR A 69 -5.10 -22.02 21.57
CA THR A 69 -4.27 -22.40 22.72
C THR A 69 -4.17 -21.28 23.74
N SER A 70 -3.97 -20.02 23.28
CA SER A 70 -3.89 -18.89 24.22
C SER A 70 -5.21 -18.61 24.91
N VAL A 71 -6.34 -18.70 24.21
CA VAL A 71 -7.69 -18.45 24.78
C VAL A 71 -8.02 -19.44 25.89
N ALA A 72 -7.54 -20.68 25.81
CA ALA A 72 -7.72 -21.67 26.88
C ALA A 72 -7.09 -21.24 28.24
N LEU A 73 -6.10 -20.33 28.21
CA LEU A 73 -5.47 -19.77 29.41
C LEU A 73 -6.29 -18.66 30.08
N LEU A 74 -7.31 -18.13 29.38
CA LEU A 74 -8.15 -17.06 29.95
C LEU A 74 -9.05 -17.57 31.06
N PRO A 75 -9.24 -16.80 32.12
CA PRO A 75 -10.26 -17.10 33.12
C PRO A 75 -11.66 -17.23 32.48
N SER A 76 -12.49 -18.11 33.02
CA SER A 76 -13.83 -18.47 32.49
C SER A 76 -14.71 -17.25 32.14
N ARG A 77 -14.61 -16.19 32.95
CA ARG A 77 -15.34 -14.93 32.72
C ARG A 77 -15.04 -14.25 31.39
N TYR A 78 -13.83 -14.47 30.78
CA TYR A 78 -13.42 -13.89 29.51
C TYR A 78 -13.60 -14.86 28.34
N GLN A 79 -13.69 -16.17 28.58
CA GLN A 79 -13.69 -17.20 27.52
C GLN A 79 -14.84 -17.01 26.54
N LYS A 80 -16.07 -16.79 27.00
CA LYS A 80 -17.22 -16.56 26.10
C LYS A 80 -17.06 -15.35 25.17
N GLU A 81 -16.39 -14.30 25.64
CA GLU A 81 -16.11 -13.13 24.78
C GLU A 81 -15.01 -13.45 23.80
N ALA A 82 -13.94 -14.11 24.23
CA ALA A 82 -12.84 -14.54 23.36
C ALA A 82 -13.33 -15.47 22.25
N GLU A 83 -14.19 -16.45 22.55
CA GLU A 83 -14.79 -17.36 21.55
C GLU A 83 -15.57 -16.59 20.47
N ARG A 84 -16.35 -15.58 20.86
CA ARG A 84 -17.06 -14.72 19.90
C ARG A 84 -16.08 -13.96 18.99
N ILE A 85 -14.98 -13.46 19.55
CA ILE A 85 -13.94 -12.77 18.77
C ILE A 85 -13.22 -13.74 17.83
N LEU A 86 -12.96 -15.00 18.25
CA LEU A 86 -12.38 -16.03 17.40
C LEU A 86 -13.27 -16.33 16.20
N LYS A 87 -14.58 -16.44 16.35
CA LYS A 87 -15.53 -16.63 15.24
C LYS A 87 -15.47 -15.47 14.24
N VAL A 88 -15.39 -14.23 14.72
CA VAL A 88 -15.22 -13.06 13.86
C VAL A 88 -13.89 -13.11 13.12
N LEU A 89 -12.79 -13.48 13.79
CA LEU A 89 -11.48 -13.61 13.18
C LEU A 89 -11.47 -14.67 12.07
N ASP A 90 -12.11 -15.82 12.30
CA ASP A 90 -12.22 -16.88 11.29
C ASP A 90 -12.99 -16.41 10.05
N LEU A 91 -14.12 -15.72 10.24
CA LEU A 91 -14.90 -15.16 9.14
C LEU A 91 -14.10 -14.12 8.35
N VAL A 92 -13.41 -13.21 9.04
CA VAL A 92 -12.59 -12.18 8.41
C VAL A 92 -11.43 -12.80 7.64
N GLU A 93 -10.75 -13.80 8.19
CA GLU A 93 -9.63 -14.48 7.51
C GLU A 93 -10.12 -15.28 6.28
N GLN A 94 -11.32 -15.86 6.32
CA GLN A 94 -11.94 -16.51 5.15
C GLN A 94 -12.23 -15.50 4.04
N ASN A 95 -12.89 -14.37 4.36
CA ASN A 95 -13.18 -13.34 3.35
C ASN A 95 -11.90 -12.76 2.74
N LEU A 96 -10.85 -12.52 3.56
CA LEU A 96 -9.57 -12.05 3.03
C LEU A 96 -8.93 -13.03 2.05
N LYS A 97 -9.10 -14.35 2.25
CA LYS A 97 -8.62 -15.36 1.28
C LYS A 97 -9.38 -15.30 -0.03
N LEU A 98 -10.72 -15.16 0.01
CA LEU A 98 -11.54 -15.04 -1.20
C LEU A 98 -11.12 -13.79 -1.99
N ILE A 99 -11.00 -12.65 -1.33
CA ILE A 99 -10.54 -11.40 -1.95
C ILE A 99 -9.13 -11.55 -2.54
N GLU A 100 -8.25 -12.31 -1.88
CA GLU A 100 -6.90 -12.57 -2.38
C GLU A 100 -6.92 -13.35 -3.70
N GLU A 101 -7.83 -14.31 -3.85
CA GLU A 101 -8.01 -15.04 -5.12
C GLU A 101 -8.59 -14.12 -6.22
N GLU A 102 -9.57 -13.28 -5.89
CA GLU A 102 -10.10 -12.29 -6.85
C GLU A 102 -9.01 -11.29 -7.30
N ILE A 103 -8.15 -10.84 -6.39
CA ILE A 103 -7.00 -9.99 -6.72
C ILE A 103 -6.04 -10.73 -7.68
N LYS A 104 -5.76 -12.00 -7.45
CA LYS A 104 -4.92 -12.80 -8.35
C LYS A 104 -5.51 -12.87 -9.75
N GLU A 105 -6.80 -13.14 -9.86
CA GLU A 105 -7.47 -13.21 -11.17
C GLU A 105 -7.44 -11.85 -11.90
N ALA A 106 -7.66 -10.74 -11.18
CA ALA A 106 -7.54 -9.40 -11.76
C ALA A 106 -6.12 -9.11 -12.28
N LEU A 107 -5.09 -9.52 -11.53
CA LEU A 107 -3.69 -9.33 -11.91
C LEU A 107 -3.28 -10.23 -13.08
N LYS A 108 -3.82 -11.46 -13.20
CA LYS A 108 -3.55 -12.37 -14.31
C LYS A 108 -4.08 -11.84 -15.64
N LYS A 109 -5.22 -11.15 -15.66
CA LYS A 109 -5.77 -10.55 -16.89
C LYS A 109 -4.80 -9.62 -17.60
N ASN A 110 -3.92 -8.94 -16.84
CA ASN A 110 -2.94 -7.99 -17.35
C ASN A 110 -1.50 -8.41 -16.98
N GLN A 111 -1.10 -9.62 -17.38
CA GLN A 111 0.14 -10.25 -16.93
C GLN A 111 1.39 -9.40 -17.20
N ALA A 112 1.55 -8.86 -18.42
CA ALA A 112 2.71 -8.04 -18.78
C ALA A 112 2.80 -6.77 -17.88
N TYR A 113 1.68 -6.11 -17.66
CA TYR A 113 1.60 -4.95 -16.76
C TYR A 113 1.95 -5.36 -15.32
N THR A 114 1.40 -6.47 -14.85
CA THR A 114 1.64 -7.01 -13.50
C THR A 114 3.11 -7.34 -13.30
N GLN A 115 3.75 -8.01 -14.26
CA GLN A 115 5.19 -8.30 -14.22
C GLN A 115 6.03 -7.02 -14.15
N THR A 116 5.66 -6.02 -14.97
CA THR A 116 6.36 -4.73 -14.99
C THR A 116 6.35 -4.09 -13.60
N ILE A 117 5.19 -3.90 -12.98
CA ILE A 117 5.11 -3.23 -11.68
C ILE A 117 5.66 -4.08 -10.52
N MET A 118 5.45 -5.40 -10.56
CA MET A 118 5.97 -6.31 -9.54
C MET A 118 7.49 -6.53 -9.63
N SER A 119 8.13 -6.16 -10.73
CA SER A 119 9.60 -6.16 -10.81
C SER A 119 10.22 -5.15 -9.84
N MET A 120 9.50 -4.09 -9.45
CA MET A 120 9.99 -3.19 -8.41
C MET A 120 9.94 -3.86 -7.03
N PRO A 121 11.05 -3.90 -6.28
CA PRO A 121 11.08 -4.45 -4.93
C PRO A 121 10.06 -3.78 -3.99
N GLY A 122 9.46 -4.55 -3.10
CA GLY A 122 8.47 -4.08 -2.15
C GLY A 122 7.04 -4.01 -2.68
N ILE A 123 6.81 -4.16 -3.99
CA ILE A 123 5.48 -4.20 -4.58
C ILE A 123 4.99 -5.64 -4.60
N GLY A 124 3.95 -5.95 -3.83
CA GLY A 124 3.22 -7.22 -3.81
C GLY A 124 1.86 -7.10 -4.51
N MET A 125 1.02 -8.13 -4.47
CA MET A 125 -0.29 -8.20 -5.15
C MET A 125 -1.19 -7.00 -4.81
N ILE A 126 -1.40 -6.70 -3.54
CA ILE A 126 -2.29 -5.61 -3.09
C ILE A 126 -1.80 -4.26 -3.61
N THR A 127 -0.49 -4.02 -3.56
CA THR A 127 0.10 -2.78 -4.10
C THR A 127 -0.02 -2.73 -5.61
N SER A 128 0.13 -3.87 -6.31
CA SER A 128 -0.03 -3.97 -7.76
C SER A 128 -1.45 -3.66 -8.18
N LEU A 129 -2.45 -4.24 -7.52
CA LEU A 129 -3.85 -3.93 -7.78
C LEU A 129 -4.15 -2.45 -7.56
N ALA A 130 -3.65 -1.86 -6.47
CA ALA A 130 -3.84 -0.43 -6.20
C ALA A 130 -3.19 0.45 -7.29
N ILE A 131 -1.98 0.11 -7.76
CA ILE A 131 -1.32 0.84 -8.86
C ILE A 131 -2.17 0.72 -10.14
N MET A 132 -2.59 -0.49 -10.50
CA MET A 132 -3.44 -0.76 -11.68
C MET A 132 -4.74 0.05 -11.61
N SER A 133 -5.44 0.03 -10.48
CA SER A 133 -6.73 0.69 -10.30
C SER A 133 -6.67 2.22 -10.28
N TYR A 134 -5.59 2.80 -9.73
CA TYR A 134 -5.49 4.24 -9.51
C TYR A 134 -4.52 4.95 -10.46
N MET A 135 -3.57 4.27 -11.08
CA MET A 135 -2.66 4.86 -12.05
C MET A 135 -2.96 4.41 -13.48
N GLY A 136 -3.53 3.21 -13.66
CA GLY A 136 -3.83 2.64 -14.97
C GLY A 136 -2.58 2.57 -15.86
N ASP A 137 -2.73 2.87 -17.14
CA ASP A 137 -1.63 2.93 -18.11
C ASP A 137 -0.78 4.22 -18.04
N CYS A 138 -1.05 5.06 -17.07
CA CYS A 138 -0.42 6.36 -16.83
C CYS A 138 -0.58 7.39 -17.97
N LYS A 139 -1.36 7.12 -19.05
CA LYS A 139 -1.53 8.07 -20.18
C LYS A 139 -2.19 9.38 -19.75
N ARG A 140 -3.07 9.35 -18.75
CA ARG A 140 -3.74 10.54 -18.22
C ARG A 140 -2.81 11.52 -17.50
N PHE A 141 -1.59 11.11 -17.15
CA PHE A 141 -0.62 12.00 -16.53
C PHE A 141 0.35 12.53 -17.57
N SER A 142 0.50 13.84 -17.65
CA SER A 142 1.45 14.48 -18.57
C SER A 142 2.92 14.27 -18.18
N SER A 143 3.18 13.93 -16.90
CA SER A 143 4.52 13.72 -16.37
C SER A 143 4.54 12.86 -15.11
N ALA A 144 5.69 12.28 -14.79
CA ALA A 144 5.93 11.58 -13.55
C ALA A 144 5.67 12.45 -12.30
N LYS A 145 5.94 13.76 -12.41
CA LYS A 145 5.66 14.73 -11.33
C LYS A 145 4.15 14.87 -11.10
N GLN A 146 3.35 14.85 -12.16
CA GLN A 146 1.88 14.89 -12.05
C GLN A 146 1.33 13.61 -11.42
N ALA A 147 1.87 12.44 -11.75
CA ALA A 147 1.52 11.18 -11.08
C ALA A 147 1.83 11.21 -9.58
N ALA A 148 2.99 11.73 -9.19
CA ALA A 148 3.35 11.92 -7.79
C ALA A 148 2.44 12.93 -7.06
N TYR A 149 1.98 13.97 -7.76
CA TYR A 149 1.00 14.94 -7.25
C TYR A 149 -0.36 14.28 -7.02
N TYR A 150 -0.83 13.49 -7.97
CA TYR A 150 -2.08 12.72 -7.86
C TYR A 150 -2.09 11.81 -6.62
N VAL A 151 -0.98 11.15 -6.32
CA VAL A 151 -0.84 10.33 -5.11
C VAL A 151 -0.72 11.20 -3.84
N GLY A 152 -0.44 12.49 -3.98
CA GLY A 152 -0.25 13.43 -2.87
C GLY A 152 1.10 13.29 -2.17
N LEU A 153 2.11 12.78 -2.87
CA LEU A 153 3.49 12.67 -2.38
C LEU A 153 4.32 13.93 -2.72
N VAL A 154 3.70 15.08 -2.54
CA VAL A 154 4.31 16.40 -2.76
C VAL A 154 4.19 17.25 -1.50
N PRO A 155 5.20 18.11 -1.21
CA PRO A 155 5.08 19.04 -0.11
C PRO A 155 4.00 20.08 -0.40
N ARG A 156 3.37 20.59 0.65
CA ARG A 156 2.61 21.84 0.57
C ARG A 156 3.63 22.96 0.35
N VAL A 157 3.36 23.80 -0.61
CA VAL A 157 4.16 24.99 -0.89
C VAL A 157 3.28 26.20 -0.64
N ASP A 158 3.70 27.01 0.30
CA ASP A 158 3.08 28.31 0.58
C ASP A 158 4.06 29.40 0.07
N ILE A 159 3.63 30.14 -0.95
CA ILE A 159 4.42 31.22 -1.56
C ILE A 159 3.79 32.55 -1.09
N SER A 160 4.61 33.40 -0.49
CA SER A 160 4.25 34.75 -0.10
C SER A 160 5.35 35.69 -0.58
N GLY A 161 5.04 36.49 -1.62
CA GLY A 161 6.04 37.32 -2.28
C GLY A 161 7.20 36.49 -2.82
N ASP A 162 8.43 36.86 -2.48
CA ASP A 162 9.67 36.20 -2.91
C ASP A 162 10.07 34.99 -2.06
N SER A 163 9.29 34.68 -1.00
CA SER A 163 9.60 33.57 -0.11
C SER A 163 8.70 32.35 -0.37
N ALA A 164 9.33 31.16 -0.50
CA ALA A 164 8.62 29.88 -0.62
C ALA A 164 8.84 29.02 0.62
N TYR A 165 7.77 28.70 1.34
CA TYR A 165 7.80 27.79 2.48
C TYR A 165 7.32 26.40 2.08
N TYR A 166 8.16 25.40 2.34
CA TYR A 166 7.85 23.98 2.08
C TYR A 166 7.40 23.30 3.36
N GLY A 167 6.09 23.07 3.46
CA GLY A 167 5.46 22.44 4.61
C GLY A 167 5.44 20.90 4.57
N ARG A 168 4.49 20.32 5.30
CA ARG A 168 4.23 18.88 5.29
C ARG A 168 3.67 18.46 3.92
N ILE A 169 3.59 17.14 3.66
CA ILE A 169 2.90 16.62 2.47
C ILE A 169 1.44 17.08 2.46
N VAL A 170 0.92 17.34 1.25
CA VAL A 170 -0.48 17.75 1.10
C VAL A 170 -1.43 16.67 1.62
N ASN A 171 -2.51 17.09 2.28
CA ASN A 171 -3.55 16.17 2.72
C ASN A 171 -4.57 15.84 1.60
N ARG A 172 -4.23 16.19 0.35
CA ARG A 172 -5.00 15.87 -0.86
C ARG A 172 -4.33 14.72 -1.60
N GLY A 173 -5.06 14.12 -2.56
CA GLY A 173 -4.57 13.01 -3.38
C GLY A 173 -5.12 11.66 -2.94
N CYS A 174 -4.76 10.61 -3.65
CA CYS A 174 -5.26 9.27 -3.41
C CYS A 174 -4.59 8.62 -2.19
N HIS A 175 -5.32 8.57 -1.07
CA HIS A 175 -4.81 8.04 0.20
C HIS A 175 -4.53 6.53 0.13
N SER A 176 -5.35 5.78 -0.60
CA SER A 176 -5.21 4.31 -0.73
C SER A 176 -3.87 3.93 -1.34
N ILE A 177 -3.53 4.51 -2.51
CA ILE A 177 -2.24 4.24 -3.15
C ILE A 177 -1.06 4.81 -2.35
N ARG A 178 -1.21 6.00 -1.75
CA ARG A 178 -0.16 6.60 -0.90
C ARG A 178 0.24 5.66 0.22
N ARG A 179 -0.74 5.07 0.91
CA ARG A 179 -0.51 4.17 2.04
C ARG A 179 0.29 2.93 1.62
N VAL A 180 -0.12 2.26 0.54
CA VAL A 180 0.55 1.02 0.08
C VAL A 180 1.92 1.31 -0.50
N ILE A 181 2.14 2.44 -1.17
CA ILE A 181 3.45 2.83 -1.69
C ILE A 181 4.43 3.18 -0.57
N VAL A 182 3.98 3.83 0.51
CA VAL A 182 4.86 4.09 1.67
C VAL A 182 5.28 2.78 2.34
N GLN A 183 4.39 1.80 2.43
CA GLN A 183 4.75 0.46 2.94
C GLN A 183 5.71 -0.27 1.99
N ALA A 184 5.46 -0.21 0.68
CA ALA A 184 6.35 -0.74 -0.35
C ALA A 184 7.75 -0.10 -0.30
N ALA A 185 7.82 1.21 -0.05
CA ALA A 185 9.08 1.94 0.10
C ALA A 185 9.90 1.43 1.30
N TRP A 186 9.26 1.15 2.44
CA TRP A 186 9.95 0.53 3.57
C TRP A 186 10.49 -0.86 3.25
N SER A 187 9.78 -1.65 2.45
CA SER A 187 10.25 -2.95 1.99
C SER A 187 11.40 -2.80 0.99
N LEU A 188 11.31 -1.89 0.03
CA LEU A 188 12.34 -1.65 -0.97
C LEU A 188 13.67 -1.24 -0.36
N VAL A 189 13.68 -0.31 0.59
CA VAL A 189 14.95 0.18 1.20
C VAL A 189 15.66 -0.88 2.04
N ARG A 190 14.92 -1.93 2.48
CA ARG A 190 15.49 -3.08 3.19
C ARG A 190 15.90 -4.21 2.25
N CYS A 191 15.39 -4.21 1.02
CA CYS A 191 15.68 -5.24 0.02
C CYS A 191 17.10 -5.11 -0.51
N GLN A 192 17.73 -6.25 -0.88
CA GLN A 192 19.04 -6.27 -1.54
C GLN A 192 19.00 -5.58 -2.91
N HIS A 193 17.90 -5.78 -3.66
CA HIS A 193 17.74 -5.32 -5.04
C HIS A 193 17.09 -3.93 -5.16
N GLY A 194 17.20 -3.07 -4.13
CA GLY A 194 16.58 -1.75 -4.13
C GLY A 194 17.22 -0.71 -5.07
N GLY A 195 18.40 -1.01 -5.63
CA GLY A 195 19.09 -0.20 -6.64
C GLY A 195 19.24 1.28 -6.26
N LYS A 196 19.23 2.14 -7.26
CA LYS A 196 19.37 3.60 -7.13
C LYS A 196 18.36 4.24 -6.16
N ILE A 197 17.18 3.63 -5.98
CA ILE A 197 16.16 4.14 -5.03
C ILE A 197 16.61 3.89 -3.58
N LYS A 198 17.21 2.74 -3.30
CA LYS A 198 17.78 2.44 -1.98
C LYS A 198 18.97 3.35 -1.67
N GLU A 199 19.87 3.57 -2.65
CA GLU A 199 20.99 4.52 -2.51
C GLU A 199 20.49 5.94 -2.23
N PHE A 200 19.42 6.37 -2.90
CA PHE A 200 18.77 7.65 -2.64
C PHE A 200 18.28 7.75 -1.19
N TYR A 201 17.68 6.70 -0.64
CA TYR A 201 17.31 6.65 0.77
C TYR A 201 18.52 6.80 1.69
N GLN A 202 19.57 6.02 1.44
CA GLN A 202 20.78 6.02 2.26
C GLN A 202 21.46 7.41 2.31
N ARG A 203 21.44 8.13 1.18
CA ARG A 203 21.96 9.51 1.10
C ARG A 203 21.11 10.52 1.85
N LEU A 204 19.78 10.33 1.89
CA LEU A 204 18.86 11.24 2.57
C LEU A 204 18.75 11.00 4.07
N TYR A 205 18.84 9.75 4.48
CA TYR A 205 18.57 9.32 5.85
C TYR A 205 19.38 10.09 6.91
N PRO A 206 20.69 10.25 6.77
CA PRO A 206 21.49 10.99 7.76
C PRO A 206 21.08 12.45 7.92
N LYS A 207 20.60 13.08 6.83
CA LYS A 207 20.26 14.52 6.81
C LYS A 207 18.82 14.80 7.22
N LYS A 208 17.87 13.92 6.92
CA LYS A 208 16.43 14.19 7.03
C LYS A 208 15.69 13.23 7.98
N GLY A 209 16.35 12.18 8.47
CA GLY A 209 15.77 11.14 9.29
C GLY A 209 14.82 10.22 8.50
N ALA A 210 14.42 9.10 9.12
CA ALA A 210 13.70 8.03 8.49
C ALA A 210 12.36 8.46 7.84
N LYS A 211 11.52 9.20 8.60
CA LYS A 211 10.16 9.56 8.14
C LYS A 211 10.15 10.47 6.91
N LYS A 212 11.03 11.47 6.86
CA LYS A 212 11.10 12.37 5.70
C LYS A 212 11.74 11.68 4.50
N SER A 213 12.77 10.87 4.73
CA SER A 213 13.47 10.13 3.68
C SER A 213 12.57 9.10 3.00
N ILE A 214 11.74 8.36 3.76
CA ILE A 214 10.84 7.37 3.16
C ILE A 214 9.74 8.00 2.31
N ILE A 215 9.25 9.18 2.66
CA ILE A 215 8.28 9.91 1.83
C ILE A 215 8.93 10.35 0.51
N ALA A 216 10.18 10.83 0.54
CA ALA A 216 10.91 11.17 -0.68
C ALA A 216 11.16 9.93 -1.56
N VAL A 217 11.49 8.79 -0.96
CA VAL A 217 11.60 7.49 -1.64
C VAL A 217 10.28 7.07 -2.26
N SER A 218 9.18 7.16 -1.53
CA SER A 218 7.84 6.83 -2.03
C SER A 218 7.48 7.66 -3.26
N ARG A 219 7.79 8.96 -3.24
CA ARG A 219 7.64 9.83 -4.41
C ARG A 219 8.50 9.34 -5.58
N LYS A 220 9.78 9.03 -5.33
CA LYS A 220 10.69 8.52 -6.36
C LYS A 220 10.20 7.20 -6.95
N MET A 221 9.63 6.31 -6.12
CA MET A 221 9.00 5.06 -6.59
C MET A 221 7.86 5.34 -7.57
N ILE A 222 6.97 6.28 -7.28
CA ILE A 222 5.88 6.66 -8.20
C ILE A 222 6.44 7.22 -9.51
N GLU A 223 7.48 8.05 -9.46
CA GLU A 223 8.12 8.61 -10.67
C GLU A 223 8.74 7.51 -11.53
N VAL A 224 9.38 6.52 -10.92
CA VAL A 224 9.98 5.37 -11.64
C VAL A 224 8.87 4.45 -12.16
N LEU A 225 7.85 4.14 -11.36
CA LEU A 225 6.70 3.34 -11.80
C LEU A 225 5.98 3.97 -13.00
N TYR A 226 5.80 5.29 -12.99
CA TYR A 226 5.25 6.00 -14.15
C TYR A 226 6.06 5.70 -15.43
N SER A 227 7.39 5.79 -15.36
CA SER A 227 8.25 5.48 -16.51
C SER A 227 8.16 4.02 -16.92
N MET A 228 8.25 3.09 -15.97
CA MET A 228 8.14 1.65 -16.20
C MET A 228 6.82 1.27 -16.88
N ILE A 229 5.70 1.78 -16.39
CA ILE A 229 4.37 1.54 -16.96
C ILE A 229 4.27 2.11 -18.38
N ARG A 230 4.80 3.30 -18.63
CA ARG A 230 4.76 3.94 -19.96
C ARG A 230 5.63 3.26 -20.99
N THR A 231 6.72 2.65 -20.61
CA THR A 231 7.71 2.00 -21.50
C THR A 231 7.61 0.48 -21.52
N GLY A 232 6.86 -0.13 -20.58
CA GLY A 232 6.83 -1.58 -20.41
C GLY A 232 8.14 -2.19 -19.88
N THR A 233 9.05 -1.37 -19.33
CA THR A 233 10.37 -1.83 -18.87
C THR A 233 10.31 -2.35 -17.45
N LEU A 234 11.09 -3.40 -17.16
CA LEU A 234 11.27 -3.93 -15.83
C LEU A 234 12.17 -3.02 -14.98
N PHE A 235 12.14 -3.20 -13.67
CA PHE A 235 13.02 -2.48 -12.75
C PHE A 235 14.46 -2.96 -12.88
N ASP A 236 15.38 -2.03 -13.23
CA ASP A 236 16.79 -2.34 -13.61
C ASP A 236 17.54 -3.26 -12.65
N SER A 237 17.31 -3.13 -11.36
CA SER A 237 18.06 -3.86 -10.32
C SER A 237 17.39 -5.17 -9.88
N MET A 238 16.30 -5.60 -10.54
CA MET A 238 15.60 -6.84 -10.21
C MET A 238 16.10 -7.98 -11.11
N PRO A 239 16.80 -8.98 -10.58
CA PRO A 239 17.15 -10.18 -11.34
C PRO A 239 15.91 -10.95 -11.77
N GLU A 240 15.93 -11.48 -12.98
CA GLU A 240 14.81 -12.21 -13.58
C GLU A 240 14.39 -13.43 -12.73
N GLU A 241 15.37 -14.19 -12.23
CA GLU A 241 15.11 -15.35 -11.36
C GLU A 241 14.37 -14.95 -10.07
N VAL A 242 14.71 -13.78 -9.48
CA VAL A 242 14.07 -13.27 -8.27
C VAL A 242 12.64 -12.82 -8.57
N LEU A 243 12.43 -12.18 -9.73
CA LEU A 243 11.09 -11.80 -10.20
C LEU A 243 10.22 -13.04 -10.43
N ASN A 244 10.74 -14.03 -11.15
CA ASN A 244 10.01 -15.26 -11.46
C ASN A 244 9.63 -16.02 -10.17
N ARG A 245 10.55 -16.15 -9.21
CA ARG A 245 10.25 -16.74 -7.89
C ARG A 245 9.15 -15.96 -7.17
N LYS A 246 9.19 -14.64 -7.23
CA LYS A 246 8.17 -13.78 -6.62
C LYS A 246 6.80 -13.96 -7.27
N LEU A 247 6.73 -13.99 -8.60
CA LEU A 247 5.48 -14.21 -9.33
C LEU A 247 4.91 -15.61 -9.05
N ALA A 248 5.75 -16.64 -9.05
CA ALA A 248 5.36 -18.00 -8.68
C ALA A 248 4.81 -18.09 -7.25
N GLN A 249 5.44 -17.40 -6.28
CA GLN A 249 4.97 -17.34 -4.89
C GLN A 249 3.52 -16.80 -4.79
N TYR A 250 3.13 -15.91 -5.69
CA TYR A 250 1.78 -15.35 -5.74
C TYR A 250 0.84 -16.08 -6.70
N GLY A 251 1.32 -17.13 -7.41
CA GLY A 251 0.53 -17.85 -8.42
C GLY A 251 0.17 -16.99 -9.63
N LEU A 252 1.08 -16.11 -10.04
CA LEU A 252 0.93 -15.16 -11.16
C LEU A 252 1.82 -15.52 -12.36
N MET A 253 2.33 -16.73 -12.39
CA MET A 253 3.05 -17.30 -13.54
C MET A 253 2.12 -18.14 -14.38
#